data_6e2b36050623387ab8674c828210b505
#
_entry.id   6e2b36050623387ab8674c828210b505
#
_cell.length_a   1.000
_cell.length_b   1.000
_cell.length_c   1.000
_cell.angle_alpha   90.00
_cell.angle_beta   90.00
_cell.angle_gamma   90.00
#
_symmetry.space_group_name_H-M   'P 1'
#
loop_
_entity.id
_entity.type
_entity.pdbx_description
1 polymer ?
#
loop_
_entity_poly.entity_id
_entity_poly.type
_entity_poly.pdbx_seq_one_letter_code
_entity_poly.pdbx_strand_id
1 'polypeptide(L)'
;PNFKKTKKIITKQLVSIEMILHVTEYQADVYRNSKTGEKVHAAFPAGVVDDVNYDGSIKSLLFLLNTDCAVSIDKSQRFLSDLTGGKLKISRGMINKLCREFSSKTETERKKIFADLLSCPVLHTDCTNARVNGESAYVFVCASSDEEKVLYFAREKKGHEGVKGTVTEDYQGILVHDHESTFYNYGTNHQECLSHVLRYLKDSIDNEPDRTWNKTMHSLVQEMVHFRNEIQISQKSDPEAVPRFEERYL
;
A
#
# COMPACT_ATOMS: atom_id res chain seq x y z
N PRO A 1 -0.90 57.54 -23.78
CA PRO A 1 -1.54 56.50 -22.95
C PRO A 1 -1.61 57.02 -21.52
N ASN A 2 -2.84 57.12 -20.97
CA ASN A 2 -3.09 57.70 -19.64
C ASN A 2 -2.96 56.69 -18.49
N PHE A 3 -2.02 55.73 -18.59
CA PHE A 3 -1.81 54.71 -17.55
C PHE A 3 -0.79 55.22 -16.53
N LYS A 4 -1.18 55.18 -15.23
CA LYS A 4 -0.28 55.47 -14.10
C LYS A 4 0.01 54.17 -13.35
N LYS A 5 1.27 53.96 -12.94
CA LYS A 5 1.67 52.82 -12.12
C LYS A 5 0.92 52.83 -10.78
N THR A 6 0.26 51.75 -10.44
CA THR A 6 -0.39 51.55 -9.12
C THR A 6 0.55 50.82 -8.15
N LYS A 7 0.19 50.81 -6.85
CA LYS A 7 0.90 50.02 -5.83
C LYS A 7 0.58 48.52 -5.90
N LYS A 8 -0.41 48.13 -6.72
CA LYS A 8 -0.84 46.74 -6.83
C LYS A 8 0.11 46.00 -7.76
N ILE A 9 0.66 44.86 -7.26
CA ILE A 9 1.50 43.95 -8.01
C ILE A 9 0.65 42.68 -8.24
N ILE A 10 0.63 42.18 -9.48
CA ILE A 10 0.05 40.89 -9.83
C ILE A 10 1.22 39.95 -10.03
N THR A 11 1.26 38.89 -9.22
CA THR A 11 2.27 37.83 -9.33
C THR A 11 1.63 36.57 -9.94
N LYS A 12 2.33 36.00 -10.90
CA LYS A 12 1.98 34.67 -11.50
C LYS A 12 3.22 33.80 -11.44
N GLN A 13 3.03 32.53 -11.16
CA GLN A 13 4.09 31.54 -11.12
C GLN A 13 3.88 30.52 -12.24
N LEU A 14 4.96 30.11 -12.90
CA LEU A 14 5.04 28.98 -13.81
C LEU A 14 5.96 27.95 -13.13
N VAL A 15 5.41 26.78 -12.81
CA VAL A 15 6.17 25.69 -12.18
C VAL A 15 6.42 24.62 -13.23
N SER A 16 7.66 24.17 -13.34
CA SER A 16 8.08 23.10 -14.26
C SER A 16 8.88 22.03 -13.51
N ILE A 17 8.92 20.82 -14.07
CA ILE A 17 9.77 19.71 -13.61
C ILE A 17 10.74 19.39 -14.74
N GLU A 18 12.02 19.27 -14.41
CA GLU A 18 13.05 18.78 -15.31
C GLU A 18 13.66 17.51 -14.72
N MET A 19 13.79 16.44 -15.54
CA MET A 19 14.43 15.20 -15.16
C MET A 19 15.69 15.01 -16.01
N ILE A 20 16.85 14.99 -15.36
CA ILE A 20 18.17 14.88 -16.03
C ILE A 20 18.77 13.52 -15.70
N LEU A 21 19.16 12.78 -16.74
CA LEU A 21 19.92 11.55 -16.58
C LEU A 21 21.42 11.90 -16.50
N HIS A 22 22.02 11.64 -15.34
CA HIS A 22 23.47 11.75 -15.15
C HIS A 22 24.12 10.38 -15.33
N VAL A 23 25.17 10.31 -16.15
CA VAL A 23 26.00 9.14 -16.33
C VAL A 23 27.43 9.51 -15.96
N THR A 24 28.00 8.80 -14.97
CA THR A 24 29.41 8.93 -14.58
C THR A 24 30.16 7.68 -15.00
N GLU A 25 31.16 7.81 -15.81
CA GLU A 25 32.05 6.72 -16.24
C GLU A 25 33.32 6.72 -15.38
N TYR A 26 33.62 5.58 -14.79
CA TYR A 26 34.85 5.34 -14.04
C TYR A 26 35.78 4.46 -14.87
N GLN A 27 36.99 4.89 -15.10
CA GLN A 27 38.01 4.15 -15.84
C GLN A 27 39.20 3.83 -14.93
N ALA A 28 39.77 2.63 -15.05
CA ALA A 28 40.95 2.22 -14.34
C ALA A 28 41.87 1.45 -15.28
N ASP A 29 43.15 1.80 -15.28
CA ASP A 29 44.16 1.04 -16.02
C ASP A 29 44.33 -0.35 -15.42
N VAL A 30 44.53 -1.35 -16.30
CA VAL A 30 44.78 -2.73 -15.91
C VAL A 30 46.28 -3.04 -16.08
N TYR A 31 46.92 -3.40 -15.00
CA TYR A 31 48.32 -3.82 -14.97
C TYR A 31 48.41 -5.34 -14.95
N ARG A 32 49.37 -5.88 -15.71
CA ARG A 32 49.62 -7.32 -15.78
C ARG A 32 51.02 -7.64 -15.24
N ASN A 33 51.10 -8.58 -14.33
CA ASN A 33 52.37 -9.14 -13.88
C ASN A 33 52.97 -10.02 -14.98
N SER A 34 54.19 -9.67 -15.45
CA SER A 34 54.84 -10.36 -16.55
C SER A 34 55.27 -11.79 -16.21
N LYS A 35 55.41 -12.14 -14.91
CA LYS A 35 55.83 -13.46 -14.44
C LYS A 35 54.65 -14.38 -14.13
N THR A 36 53.64 -13.86 -13.46
CA THR A 36 52.47 -14.66 -12.99
C THR A 36 51.28 -14.57 -13.94
N GLY A 37 51.23 -13.56 -14.81
CA GLY A 37 50.07 -13.27 -15.66
C GLY A 37 48.89 -12.61 -14.94
N GLU A 38 48.97 -12.40 -13.63
CA GLU A 38 47.96 -11.78 -12.79
C GLU A 38 47.64 -10.35 -13.26
N LYS A 39 46.39 -9.98 -13.27
CA LYS A 39 45.90 -8.65 -13.62
C LYS A 39 45.36 -7.94 -12.39
N VAL A 40 45.71 -6.70 -12.21
CA VAL A 40 45.26 -5.83 -11.15
C VAL A 40 44.81 -4.46 -11.70
N HIS A 41 43.87 -3.83 -11.07
CA HIS A 41 43.46 -2.45 -11.36
C HIS A 41 43.14 -1.72 -10.05
N ALA A 42 43.05 -0.40 -10.12
CA ALA A 42 42.60 0.39 -8.96
C ALA A 42 41.15 0.03 -8.56
N ALA A 43 40.84 0.08 -7.28
CA ALA A 43 39.50 -0.16 -6.80
C ALA A 43 38.54 0.94 -7.27
N PHE A 44 37.34 0.55 -7.71
CA PHE A 44 36.26 1.47 -7.99
C PHE A 44 35.56 1.96 -6.71
N PRO A 45 34.83 3.09 -6.76
CA PRO A 45 34.06 3.56 -5.62
C PRO A 45 33.06 2.51 -5.11
N ALA A 46 32.70 2.60 -3.83
CA ALA A 46 31.70 1.71 -3.23
C ALA A 46 30.38 1.76 -3.99
N GLY A 47 29.83 0.59 -4.36
CA GLY A 47 28.60 0.46 -5.13
C GLY A 47 28.79 0.43 -6.65
N VAL A 48 30.02 0.60 -7.16
CA VAL A 48 30.37 0.41 -8.56
C VAL A 48 31.03 -0.97 -8.71
N VAL A 49 30.21 -2.00 -8.99
CA VAL A 49 30.62 -3.42 -8.99
C VAL A 49 30.47 -4.05 -10.37
N ASP A 50 29.40 -3.71 -11.08
CA ASP A 50 29.07 -4.23 -12.41
C ASP A 50 29.39 -3.20 -13.49
N ASP A 51 29.41 -3.62 -14.76
CA ASP A 51 29.63 -2.74 -15.93
C ASP A 51 28.62 -1.57 -15.97
N VAL A 52 27.38 -1.80 -15.50
CA VAL A 52 26.35 -0.77 -15.35
C VAL A 52 25.77 -0.85 -13.95
N ASN A 53 25.90 0.24 -13.20
CA ASN A 53 25.38 0.35 -11.86
C ASN A 53 24.31 1.45 -11.80
N TYR A 54 23.28 1.22 -11.03
CA TYR A 54 22.21 2.21 -10.79
C TYR A 54 22.30 2.71 -9.35
N ASP A 55 22.23 4.02 -9.19
CA ASP A 55 22.28 4.65 -7.87
C ASP A 55 20.96 4.56 -7.12
N GLY A 56 20.93 5.17 -5.93
CA GLY A 56 19.76 5.18 -5.06
C GLY A 56 18.56 5.91 -5.67
N SER A 57 18.77 6.93 -6.50
CA SER A 57 17.68 7.73 -7.09
C SER A 57 16.82 6.91 -8.06
N ILE A 58 17.47 6.19 -8.97
CA ILE A 58 16.79 5.29 -9.92
C ILE A 58 16.11 4.13 -9.18
N LYS A 59 16.80 3.53 -8.19
CA LYS A 59 16.26 2.44 -7.40
C LYS A 59 15.03 2.85 -6.62
N SER A 60 15.07 4.02 -5.97
CA SER A 60 13.93 4.56 -5.21
C SER A 60 12.76 4.90 -6.11
N LEU A 61 12.99 5.55 -7.27
CA LEU A 61 11.93 5.87 -8.22
C LEU A 61 11.23 4.60 -8.72
N LEU A 62 11.98 3.57 -9.11
CA LEU A 62 11.42 2.29 -9.55
C LEU A 62 10.64 1.60 -8.45
N PHE A 63 11.17 1.60 -7.24
CA PHE A 63 10.50 1.02 -6.08
C PHE A 63 9.16 1.72 -5.83
N LEU A 64 9.12 3.04 -5.74
CA LEU A 64 7.90 3.83 -5.53
C LEU A 64 6.89 3.63 -6.67
N LEU A 65 7.31 3.63 -7.93
CA LEU A 65 6.42 3.36 -9.05
C LEU A 65 5.71 2.00 -8.92
N ASN A 66 6.43 0.97 -8.46
CA ASN A 66 5.85 -0.39 -8.38
C ASN A 66 5.06 -0.63 -7.10
N THR A 67 5.45 -0.06 -5.96
CA THR A 67 4.83 -0.35 -4.65
C THR A 67 3.76 0.65 -4.28
N ASP A 68 4.04 1.95 -4.38
CA ASP A 68 3.12 3.01 -3.98
C ASP A 68 2.17 3.41 -5.13
N CYS A 69 2.72 3.61 -6.33
CA CYS A 69 1.93 4.00 -7.50
C CYS A 69 1.26 2.82 -8.22
N ALA A 70 1.46 1.58 -7.79
CA ALA A 70 0.93 0.36 -8.41
C ALA A 70 1.18 0.23 -9.92
N VAL A 71 2.28 0.82 -10.42
CA VAL A 71 2.67 0.75 -11.83
C VAL A 71 3.34 -0.60 -12.10
N SER A 72 2.87 -1.34 -13.11
CA SER A 72 3.48 -2.64 -13.46
C SER A 72 4.96 -2.48 -13.88
N ILE A 73 5.73 -3.54 -13.72
CA ILE A 73 7.16 -3.58 -14.10
C ILE A 73 7.36 -3.15 -15.56
N ASP A 74 6.52 -3.64 -16.47
CA ASP A 74 6.62 -3.32 -17.90
C ASP A 74 6.32 -1.84 -18.19
N LYS A 75 5.34 -1.26 -17.48
CA LYS A 75 5.02 0.16 -17.61
C LYS A 75 6.14 1.02 -17.02
N SER A 76 6.74 0.62 -15.90
CA SER A 76 7.87 1.33 -15.29
C SER A 76 9.11 1.33 -16.20
N GLN A 77 9.42 0.19 -16.85
CA GLN A 77 10.49 0.12 -17.84
C GLN A 77 10.25 1.08 -19.00
N ARG A 78 9.03 1.05 -19.57
CA ARG A 78 8.66 1.89 -20.71
C ARG A 78 8.70 3.36 -20.32
N PHE A 79 8.12 3.72 -19.19
CA PHE A 79 8.13 5.09 -18.68
C PHE A 79 9.55 5.65 -18.57
N LEU A 80 10.50 4.91 -17.97
CA LEU A 80 11.88 5.37 -17.84
C LEU A 80 12.61 5.42 -19.17
N SER A 81 12.37 4.47 -20.07
CA SER A 81 12.92 4.50 -21.42
C SER A 81 12.44 5.73 -22.19
N ASP A 82 11.13 6.00 -22.19
CA ASP A 82 10.54 7.12 -22.91
C ASP A 82 11.02 8.46 -22.32
N LEU A 83 11.03 8.58 -20.99
CA LEU A 83 11.49 9.76 -20.29
C LEU A 83 12.95 10.13 -20.58
N THR A 84 13.80 9.12 -20.83
CA THR A 84 15.23 9.30 -21.09
C THR A 84 15.58 9.22 -22.59
N GLY A 85 14.58 9.22 -23.47
CA GLY A 85 14.82 9.07 -24.92
C GLY A 85 15.50 7.75 -25.29
N GLY A 86 15.17 6.66 -24.58
CA GLY A 86 15.73 5.33 -24.80
C GLY A 86 17.13 5.07 -24.22
N LYS A 87 17.70 6.05 -23.51
CA LYS A 87 19.04 5.94 -22.94
C LYS A 87 19.10 5.02 -21.72
N LEU A 88 18.04 4.99 -20.89
CA LEU A 88 17.95 4.16 -19.70
C LEU A 88 17.14 2.89 -19.98
N LYS A 89 17.82 1.74 -20.05
CA LYS A 89 17.19 0.43 -20.27
C LYS A 89 17.39 -0.46 -19.04
N ILE A 90 16.38 -0.55 -18.20
CA ILE A 90 16.41 -1.35 -16.98
C ILE A 90 15.73 -2.70 -17.22
N SER A 91 16.33 -3.79 -16.75
CA SER A 91 15.75 -5.13 -16.89
C SER A 91 14.59 -5.36 -15.89
N ARG A 92 13.61 -6.21 -16.27
CA ARG A 92 12.55 -6.68 -15.36
C ARG A 92 13.12 -7.35 -14.10
N GLY A 93 14.20 -8.14 -14.28
CA GLY A 93 14.87 -8.83 -13.18
C GLY A 93 15.44 -7.87 -12.13
N MET A 94 15.96 -6.73 -12.57
CA MET A 94 16.47 -5.70 -11.66
C MET A 94 15.35 -5.11 -10.81
N ILE A 95 14.19 -4.79 -11.38
CA ILE A 95 13.06 -4.25 -10.63
C ILE A 95 12.54 -5.27 -9.59
N ASN A 96 12.39 -6.53 -9.98
CA ASN A 96 12.03 -7.62 -9.06
C ASN A 96 13.05 -7.79 -7.93
N LYS A 97 14.34 -7.63 -8.23
CA LYS A 97 15.41 -7.69 -7.23
C LYS A 97 15.27 -6.58 -6.19
N LEU A 98 14.93 -5.36 -6.62
CA LEU A 98 14.72 -4.23 -5.70
C LEU A 98 13.63 -4.50 -4.66
N CYS A 99 12.49 -5.04 -5.07
CA CYS A 99 11.40 -5.39 -4.15
C CYS A 99 11.85 -6.45 -3.12
N ARG A 100 12.62 -7.46 -3.55
CA ARG A 100 13.17 -8.48 -2.64
C ARG A 100 14.21 -7.91 -1.68
N GLU A 101 15.12 -7.06 -2.16
CA GLU A 101 16.12 -6.38 -1.33
C GLU A 101 15.47 -5.47 -0.30
N PHE A 102 14.43 -4.73 -0.68
CA PHE A 102 13.67 -3.91 0.25
C PHE A 102 12.98 -4.76 1.31
N SER A 103 12.29 -5.82 0.89
CA SER A 103 11.64 -6.76 1.81
C SER A 103 12.59 -7.36 2.84
N SER A 104 13.82 -7.69 2.42
CA SER A 104 14.86 -8.19 3.33
C SER A 104 15.37 -7.10 4.30
N LYS A 105 15.62 -5.89 3.78
CA LYS A 105 16.12 -4.77 4.59
C LYS A 105 15.10 -4.28 5.64
N THR A 106 13.80 -4.44 5.37
CA THR A 106 12.71 -4.01 6.25
C THR A 106 12.17 -5.12 7.13
N GLU A 107 12.83 -6.27 7.22
CA GLU A 107 12.35 -7.41 8.01
C GLU A 107 12.15 -7.06 9.49
N THR A 108 13.09 -6.34 10.10
CA THR A 108 13.01 -5.90 11.50
C THR A 108 11.82 -4.97 11.72
N GLU A 109 11.62 -4.01 10.81
CA GLU A 109 10.48 -3.09 10.87
C GLU A 109 9.14 -3.81 10.70
N ARG A 110 9.06 -4.75 9.77
CA ARG A 110 7.85 -5.58 9.59
C ARG A 110 7.54 -6.42 10.83
N LYS A 111 8.55 -6.98 11.51
CA LYS A 111 8.36 -7.70 12.78
C LYS A 111 7.84 -6.78 13.87
N LYS A 112 8.32 -5.53 13.92
CA LYS A 112 7.82 -4.52 14.86
C LYS A 112 6.37 -4.16 14.57
N ILE A 113 6.02 -3.87 13.29
CA ILE A 113 4.64 -3.60 12.88
C ILE A 113 3.73 -4.80 13.22
N PHE A 114 4.19 -6.03 13.01
CA PHE A 114 3.44 -7.24 13.38
C PHE A 114 3.13 -7.28 14.88
N ALA A 115 4.12 -7.02 15.74
CA ALA A 115 3.94 -6.97 17.20
C ALA A 115 3.01 -5.83 17.62
N ASP A 116 3.14 -4.67 16.99
CA ASP A 116 2.27 -3.51 17.24
C ASP A 116 0.81 -3.83 16.87
N LEU A 117 0.57 -4.48 15.74
CA LEU A 117 -0.76 -4.91 15.31
C LEU A 117 -1.37 -5.96 16.24
N LEU A 118 -0.57 -6.90 16.77
CA LEU A 118 -1.03 -7.85 17.78
C LEU A 118 -1.51 -7.18 19.08
N SER A 119 -0.95 -6.01 19.40
CA SER A 119 -1.23 -5.27 20.63
C SER A 119 -2.36 -4.24 20.45
N CYS A 120 -2.79 -3.95 19.24
CA CYS A 120 -3.84 -2.94 19.03
C CYS A 120 -5.20 -3.45 19.53
N PRO A 121 -6.08 -2.57 20.05
CA PRO A 121 -7.39 -2.98 20.59
C PRO A 121 -8.35 -3.47 19.50
N VAL A 122 -8.20 -2.97 18.28
CA VAL A 122 -9.03 -3.32 17.11
C VAL A 122 -8.14 -3.59 15.91
N LEU A 123 -8.26 -4.76 15.32
CA LEU A 123 -7.57 -5.17 14.10
C LEU A 123 -8.56 -5.30 12.95
N HIS A 124 -8.28 -4.67 11.84
CA HIS A 124 -9.00 -4.89 10.59
C HIS A 124 -8.30 -5.97 9.78
N THR A 125 -9.05 -6.95 9.28
CA THR A 125 -8.55 -7.96 8.37
C THR A 125 -9.48 -8.16 7.18
N ASP A 126 -8.91 -8.45 6.03
CA ASP A 126 -9.64 -8.77 4.80
C ASP A 126 -8.78 -9.67 3.92
N CYS A 127 -9.41 -10.34 2.97
CA CYS A 127 -8.74 -11.23 2.03
C CYS A 127 -9.22 -10.98 0.60
N THR A 128 -8.34 -10.54 -0.27
CA THR A 128 -8.65 -10.35 -1.69
C THR A 128 -8.03 -11.43 -2.57
N ASN A 129 -8.72 -11.76 -3.65
CA ASN A 129 -8.23 -12.70 -4.66
C ASN A 129 -7.13 -12.05 -5.49
N ALA A 130 -6.11 -12.83 -5.82
CA ALA A 130 -5.03 -12.47 -6.71
C ALA A 130 -4.78 -13.61 -7.71
N ARG A 131 -3.96 -13.36 -8.73
CA ARG A 131 -3.50 -14.39 -9.65
C ARG A 131 -1.98 -14.35 -9.78
N VAL A 132 -1.37 -15.52 -9.65
CA VAL A 132 0.08 -15.71 -9.82
C VAL A 132 0.29 -16.80 -10.85
N ASN A 133 0.93 -16.45 -11.98
CA ASN A 133 1.14 -17.36 -13.10
C ASN A 133 -0.14 -18.05 -13.65
N GLY A 134 -1.28 -17.33 -13.56
CA GLY A 134 -2.57 -17.84 -14.00
C GLY A 134 -3.33 -18.66 -12.94
N GLU A 135 -2.68 -19.02 -11.83
CA GLU A 135 -3.30 -19.72 -10.72
C GLU A 135 -3.88 -18.78 -9.67
N SER A 136 -4.87 -19.26 -8.92
CA SER A 136 -5.48 -18.50 -7.84
C SER A 136 -4.52 -18.31 -6.69
N ALA A 137 -4.43 -17.10 -6.19
CA ALA A 137 -3.70 -16.73 -5.00
C ALA A 137 -4.52 -15.71 -4.20
N TYR A 138 -4.07 -15.37 -3.01
CA TYR A 138 -4.80 -14.52 -2.08
C TYR A 138 -3.84 -13.54 -1.41
N VAL A 139 -4.34 -12.35 -1.09
CA VAL A 139 -3.62 -11.37 -0.30
C VAL A 139 -4.47 -11.04 0.93
N PHE A 140 -3.96 -11.44 2.09
CA PHE A 140 -4.52 -11.03 3.37
C PHE A 140 -3.95 -9.69 3.77
N VAL A 141 -4.77 -8.82 4.33
CA VAL A 141 -4.37 -7.55 4.92
C VAL A 141 -4.70 -7.56 6.40
N CYS A 142 -3.80 -7.00 7.21
CA CYS A 142 -4.02 -6.73 8.62
C CYS A 142 -3.66 -5.27 8.86
N ALA A 143 -4.59 -4.48 9.38
CA ALA A 143 -4.42 -3.04 9.59
C ALA A 143 -4.92 -2.61 10.96
N SER A 144 -4.25 -1.60 11.55
CA SER A 144 -4.71 -0.95 12.77
C SER A 144 -5.90 -0.02 12.48
N SER A 145 -6.73 0.21 13.50
CA SER A 145 -7.91 1.08 13.38
C SER A 145 -7.60 2.56 13.20
N ASP A 146 -6.38 3.00 13.53
CA ASP A 146 -5.86 4.34 13.31
C ASP A 146 -5.30 4.57 11.89
N GLU A 147 -5.31 3.51 11.05
CA GLU A 147 -4.79 3.51 9.68
C GLU A 147 -3.27 3.77 9.55
N GLU A 148 -2.53 3.77 10.68
CA GLU A 148 -1.08 4.04 10.67
C GLU A 148 -0.24 2.82 10.30
N LYS A 149 -0.76 1.60 10.55
CA LYS A 149 -0.02 0.35 10.37
C LYS A 149 -0.79 -0.65 9.54
N VAL A 150 -0.11 -1.21 8.56
CA VAL A 150 -0.68 -2.25 7.69
C VAL A 150 0.38 -3.27 7.30
N LEU A 151 -0.03 -4.54 7.27
CA LEU A 151 0.76 -5.64 6.70
C LEU A 151 -0.07 -6.41 5.68
N TYR A 152 0.61 -6.84 4.62
CA TYR A 152 0.05 -7.68 3.56
C TYR A 152 0.76 -9.03 3.55
N PHE A 153 -0.03 -10.09 3.38
CA PHE A 153 0.46 -11.47 3.34
C PHE A 153 -0.04 -12.17 2.09
N ALA A 154 0.86 -12.48 1.16
CA ALA A 154 0.53 -13.29 0.00
C ALA A 154 0.41 -14.77 0.40
N ARG A 155 -0.63 -15.45 -0.08
CA ARG A 155 -0.97 -16.86 0.24
C ARG A 155 -1.47 -17.60 -1.00
N GLU A 156 -1.20 -18.87 -1.05
CA GLU A 156 -1.72 -19.78 -2.10
C GLU A 156 -3.15 -20.25 -1.80
N LYS A 157 -3.54 -20.23 -0.52
CA LYS A 157 -4.84 -20.71 -0.06
C LYS A 157 -5.58 -19.67 0.75
N LYS A 158 -6.90 -19.79 0.77
CA LYS A 158 -7.84 -19.06 1.63
C LYS A 158 -8.13 -19.85 2.91
N GLY A 159 -8.99 -19.30 3.76
CA GLY A 159 -9.41 -19.97 4.99
C GLY A 159 -8.29 -20.07 6.03
N HIS A 160 -8.36 -21.06 6.91
CA HIS A 160 -7.41 -21.25 8.01
C HIS A 160 -5.95 -21.37 7.54
N GLU A 161 -5.71 -22.03 6.42
CA GLU A 161 -4.37 -22.16 5.82
C GLU A 161 -3.80 -20.79 5.41
N GLY A 162 -4.66 -19.89 4.92
CA GLY A 162 -4.27 -18.55 4.51
C GLY A 162 -4.02 -17.62 5.70
N VAL A 163 -4.78 -17.76 6.77
CA VAL A 163 -4.63 -16.97 8.01
C VAL A 163 -3.34 -17.32 8.73
N LYS A 164 -2.86 -18.56 8.61
CA LYS A 164 -1.66 -19.05 9.30
C LYS A 164 -0.43 -18.16 9.04
N GLY A 165 0.22 -17.71 10.12
CA GLY A 165 1.37 -16.80 10.08
C GLY A 165 1.02 -15.36 9.69
N THR A 166 -0.25 -14.97 9.72
CA THR A 166 -0.69 -13.57 9.68
C THR A 166 -0.90 -13.06 11.11
N VAL A 167 -1.09 -11.75 11.26
CA VAL A 167 -1.42 -11.17 12.58
C VAL A 167 -2.72 -11.74 13.12
N THR A 168 -3.68 -12.03 12.27
CA THR A 168 -5.00 -12.56 12.64
C THR A 168 -4.92 -13.90 13.38
N GLU A 169 -3.93 -14.75 13.09
CA GLU A 169 -3.80 -16.08 13.72
C GLU A 169 -3.73 -16.02 15.25
N ASP A 170 -2.92 -15.09 15.76
CA ASP A 170 -2.63 -14.98 17.20
C ASP A 170 -3.36 -13.80 17.87
N TYR A 171 -4.16 -13.05 17.10
CA TYR A 171 -4.84 -11.85 17.60
C TYR A 171 -5.93 -12.16 18.60
N GLN A 172 -5.99 -11.42 19.71
CA GLN A 172 -6.90 -11.64 20.82
C GLN A 172 -7.82 -10.46 21.14
N GLY A 173 -7.85 -9.42 20.29
CA GLY A 173 -8.71 -8.25 20.47
C GLY A 173 -10.00 -8.29 19.64
N ILE A 174 -10.56 -7.12 19.35
CA ILE A 174 -11.74 -6.95 18.48
C ILE A 174 -11.30 -7.07 17.02
N LEU A 175 -11.83 -8.07 16.30
CA LEU A 175 -11.53 -8.29 14.89
C LEU A 175 -12.64 -7.71 13.99
N VAL A 176 -12.27 -6.77 13.13
CA VAL A 176 -13.16 -6.25 12.09
C VAL A 176 -12.86 -6.96 10.78
N HIS A 177 -13.85 -7.64 10.20
CA HIS A 177 -13.67 -8.47 9.01
C HIS A 177 -14.95 -8.51 8.14
N ASP A 178 -14.87 -9.11 6.97
CA ASP A 178 -16.03 -9.45 6.14
C ASP A 178 -16.80 -10.65 6.73
N HIS A 179 -17.91 -11.05 6.10
CA HIS A 179 -18.74 -12.20 6.55
C HIS A 179 -18.06 -13.56 6.26
N GLU A 180 -16.77 -13.65 6.02
CA GLU A 180 -16.05 -14.91 5.82
C GLU A 180 -16.00 -15.71 7.12
N SER A 181 -16.59 -16.89 7.12
CA SER A 181 -16.75 -17.76 8.31
C SER A 181 -15.44 -18.10 9.02
N THR A 182 -14.32 -18.12 8.28
CA THR A 182 -13.00 -18.41 8.82
C THR A 182 -12.60 -17.40 9.91
N PHE A 183 -12.89 -16.12 9.72
CA PHE A 183 -12.45 -15.07 10.64
C PHE A 183 -13.13 -15.14 12.02
N TYR A 184 -14.32 -15.71 12.12
CA TYR A 184 -15.02 -15.89 13.40
C TYR A 184 -14.32 -16.86 14.37
N ASN A 185 -13.27 -17.56 13.91
CA ASN A 185 -12.45 -18.43 14.75
C ASN A 185 -11.23 -17.73 15.39
N TYR A 186 -11.03 -16.45 15.11
CA TYR A 186 -9.89 -15.66 15.57
C TYR A 186 -10.39 -14.40 16.27
N GLY A 187 -9.55 -13.81 17.15
CA GLY A 187 -9.96 -12.69 17.98
C GLY A 187 -10.90 -13.13 19.13
N THR A 188 -11.33 -12.20 19.96
CA THR A 188 -12.26 -12.45 21.07
C THR A 188 -13.64 -11.87 20.83
N ASN A 189 -13.72 -10.79 20.09
CA ASN A 189 -14.96 -10.11 19.68
C ASN A 189 -14.89 -9.78 18.19
N HIS A 190 -16.06 -9.69 17.56
CA HIS A 190 -16.16 -9.50 16.13
C HIS A 190 -17.03 -8.31 15.78
N GLN A 191 -16.62 -7.60 14.74
CA GLN A 191 -17.44 -6.64 14.03
C GLN A 191 -17.36 -6.90 12.55
N GLU A 192 -18.48 -7.07 11.88
CA GLU A 192 -18.50 -7.13 10.43
C GLU A 192 -18.15 -5.77 9.83
N CYS A 193 -17.37 -5.77 8.77
CA CYS A 193 -16.98 -4.56 8.06
C CYS A 193 -18.21 -3.85 7.48
N LEU A 194 -18.48 -2.64 7.94
CA LEU A 194 -19.67 -1.88 7.51
C LEU A 194 -19.73 -1.62 6.00
N SER A 195 -18.57 -1.54 5.32
CA SER A 195 -18.55 -1.43 3.86
C SER A 195 -19.08 -2.68 3.17
N HIS A 196 -18.83 -3.87 3.73
CA HIS A 196 -19.41 -5.13 3.25
C HIS A 196 -20.89 -5.22 3.59
N VAL A 197 -21.28 -4.89 4.82
CA VAL A 197 -22.69 -4.87 5.26
C VAL A 197 -23.52 -3.95 4.35
N LEU A 198 -23.06 -2.73 4.09
CA LEU A 198 -23.75 -1.79 3.18
C LEU A 198 -23.86 -2.34 1.75
N ARG A 199 -22.85 -3.04 1.25
CA ARG A 199 -22.89 -3.70 -0.06
C ARG A 199 -23.93 -4.81 -0.08
N TYR A 200 -23.96 -5.68 0.92
CA TYR A 200 -24.97 -6.75 1.01
C TYR A 200 -26.39 -6.20 1.12
N LEU A 201 -26.59 -5.14 1.91
CA LEU A 201 -27.90 -4.46 1.99
C LEU A 201 -28.29 -3.84 0.65
N LYS A 202 -27.35 -3.24 -0.08
CA LYS A 202 -27.61 -2.71 -1.41
C LYS A 202 -27.97 -3.82 -2.41
N ASP A 203 -27.24 -4.92 -2.41
CA ASP A 203 -27.54 -6.08 -3.25
C ASP A 203 -28.93 -6.65 -2.91
N SER A 204 -29.31 -6.70 -1.61
CA SER A 204 -30.64 -7.09 -1.18
C SER A 204 -31.72 -6.12 -1.67
N ILE A 205 -31.48 -4.81 -1.66
CA ILE A 205 -32.41 -3.81 -2.20
C ILE A 205 -32.63 -3.99 -3.71
N ASP A 206 -31.56 -4.28 -4.44
CA ASP A 206 -31.61 -4.45 -5.90
C ASP A 206 -32.33 -5.77 -6.28
N ASN A 207 -32.11 -6.84 -5.51
CA ASN A 207 -32.68 -8.15 -5.77
C ASN A 207 -34.12 -8.33 -5.20
N GLU A 208 -34.45 -7.62 -4.13
CA GLU A 208 -35.75 -7.70 -3.43
C GLU A 208 -36.36 -6.30 -3.24
N PRO A 209 -36.74 -5.58 -4.31
CA PRO A 209 -37.13 -4.17 -4.25
C PRO A 209 -38.42 -3.90 -3.45
N ASP A 210 -39.26 -4.91 -3.29
CA ASP A 210 -40.52 -4.83 -2.56
C ASP A 210 -40.34 -4.87 -1.03
N ARG A 211 -39.16 -5.26 -0.53
CA ARG A 211 -38.84 -5.27 0.88
C ARG A 211 -38.45 -3.87 1.37
N THR A 212 -38.96 -3.50 2.52
CA THR A 212 -38.69 -2.16 3.13
C THR A 212 -37.59 -2.21 4.17
N TRP A 213 -37.42 -3.34 4.87
CA TRP A 213 -36.44 -3.48 5.96
C TRP A 213 -35.00 -3.25 5.48
N ASN A 214 -34.64 -3.77 4.31
CA ASN A 214 -33.30 -3.63 3.73
C ASN A 214 -32.95 -2.16 3.46
N LYS A 215 -33.91 -1.37 2.94
CA LYS A 215 -33.75 0.07 2.72
C LYS A 215 -33.61 0.83 4.03
N THR A 216 -34.46 0.49 5.03
CA THR A 216 -34.41 1.11 6.36
C THR A 216 -33.08 0.81 7.05
N MET A 217 -32.62 -0.44 7.04
CA MET A 217 -31.36 -0.82 7.65
C MET A 217 -30.17 -0.18 6.92
N HIS A 218 -30.17 -0.15 5.57
CA HIS A 218 -29.13 0.51 4.81
C HIS A 218 -29.02 2.00 5.18
N SER A 219 -30.14 2.72 5.26
CA SER A 219 -30.18 4.13 5.67
C SER A 219 -29.68 4.31 7.10
N LEU A 220 -30.10 3.45 8.03
CA LEU A 220 -29.66 3.50 9.41
C LEU A 220 -28.15 3.36 9.55
N VAL A 221 -27.54 2.37 8.89
CA VAL A 221 -26.09 2.16 8.91
C VAL A 221 -25.36 3.36 8.30
N GLN A 222 -25.87 3.94 7.21
CA GLN A 222 -25.28 5.14 6.62
C GLN A 222 -25.34 6.34 7.58
N GLU A 223 -26.47 6.55 8.27
CA GLU A 223 -26.61 7.61 9.27
C GLU A 223 -25.63 7.42 10.44
N MET A 224 -25.44 6.19 10.93
CA MET A 224 -24.47 5.88 11.98
C MET A 224 -23.04 6.19 11.55
N VAL A 225 -22.66 5.82 10.33
CA VAL A 225 -21.34 6.13 9.77
C VAL A 225 -21.13 7.63 9.62
N HIS A 226 -22.14 8.33 9.10
CA HIS A 226 -22.11 9.80 8.96
C HIS A 226 -21.94 10.47 10.33
N PHE A 227 -22.74 10.08 11.31
CA PHE A 227 -22.67 10.60 12.68
C PHE A 227 -21.29 10.38 13.32
N ARG A 228 -20.72 9.17 13.18
CA ARG A 228 -19.35 8.90 13.64
C ARG A 228 -18.34 9.85 13.02
N ASN A 229 -18.44 10.08 11.71
CA ASN A 229 -17.49 10.96 11.00
C ASN A 229 -17.64 12.42 11.44
N GLU A 230 -18.87 12.88 11.69
CA GLU A 230 -19.12 14.23 12.23
C GLU A 230 -18.54 14.40 13.64
N ILE A 231 -18.68 13.40 14.52
CA ILE A 231 -18.06 13.44 15.84
C ILE A 231 -16.54 13.52 15.73
N GLN A 232 -15.91 12.74 14.86
CA GLN A 232 -14.47 12.77 14.66
C GLN A 232 -13.97 14.15 14.19
N ILE A 233 -14.72 14.82 13.32
CA ILE A 233 -14.36 16.15 12.81
C ILE A 233 -14.64 17.24 13.86
N SER A 234 -15.81 17.22 14.50
CA SER A 234 -16.27 18.28 15.40
C SER A 234 -15.81 18.12 16.83
N GLN A 235 -15.36 16.92 17.23
CA GLN A 235 -15.04 16.52 18.62
C GLN A 235 -16.20 16.76 19.60
N LYS A 236 -17.44 16.86 19.11
CA LYS A 236 -18.64 16.99 19.93
C LYS A 236 -19.27 15.62 20.14
N SER A 237 -19.40 15.16 21.38
CA SER A 237 -20.13 13.94 21.68
C SER A 237 -21.63 14.26 21.86
N ASP A 238 -22.47 13.36 21.37
CA ASP A 238 -23.92 13.33 21.67
C ASP A 238 -24.24 12.02 22.41
N PRO A 239 -24.33 12.04 23.75
CA PRO A 239 -24.57 10.84 24.55
C PRO A 239 -25.89 10.12 24.22
N GLU A 240 -26.89 10.84 23.69
CA GLU A 240 -28.18 10.29 23.34
C GLU A 240 -28.21 9.64 21.95
N ALA A 241 -27.16 9.81 21.15
CA ALA A 241 -27.15 9.27 19.79
C ALA A 241 -27.12 7.76 19.76
N VAL A 242 -26.28 7.13 20.59
CA VAL A 242 -26.15 5.68 20.63
C VAL A 242 -27.44 5.01 21.01
N PRO A 243 -28.15 5.38 22.13
CA PRO A 243 -29.48 4.86 22.45
C PRO A 243 -30.51 5.03 21.32
N ARG A 244 -30.52 6.18 20.63
CA ARG A 244 -31.44 6.40 19.49
C ARG A 244 -31.17 5.45 18.31
N PHE A 245 -29.91 5.14 18.04
CA PHE A 245 -29.57 4.18 16.99
C PHE A 245 -29.90 2.75 17.39
N GLU A 246 -29.67 2.38 18.66
CA GLU A 246 -30.01 1.07 19.19
C GLU A 246 -31.53 0.80 19.13
N GLU A 247 -32.35 1.77 19.53
CA GLU A 247 -33.81 1.66 19.45
C GLU A 247 -34.31 1.44 18.02
N ARG A 248 -33.67 2.04 17.04
CA ARG A 248 -34.01 1.89 15.60
C ARG A 248 -33.49 0.61 14.98
N TYR A 249 -32.50 0.02 15.60
CA TYR A 249 -31.89 -1.25 15.13
C TYR A 249 -32.68 -2.47 15.60
N LEU A 250 -33.25 -2.43 16.81
CA LEU A 250 -34.07 -3.48 17.43
C LEU A 250 -35.50 -3.48 16.88
#